data_90e0f8f67fe052525bf6fbfe76520f9e
#
_entry.id   90e0f8f67fe052525bf6fbfe76520f9e
#
_cell.length_a   1.000
_cell.length_b   1.000
_cell.length_c   1.000
_cell.angle_alpha   90.00
_cell.angle_beta   90.00
_cell.angle_gamma   90.00
#
_symmetry.space_group_name_H-M   'P 1'
#
loop_
_entity.id
_entity.type
_entity.pdbx_description
1 polymer ?
#
loop_
_entity_poly.entity_id
_entity_poly.type
_entity_poly.pdbx_seq_one_letter_code
_entity_poly.pdbx_strand_id
1 'polypeptide(L)'
;MKIKLLLQLLLLSLLLCSCGDSLPQWKLEGEAYIDKKNDTVWYGAPLNFQPVSTGAAAALLGDTEICVIPDMDSSRWLAEAFEGIGAVYYAEGVTLPTLETFEANGVLICSEVNLTFVMAQSQDKALVDQLVDAIVNGEAVEAAKGNSYHVKFTSAAYPGLYYDLLYIEGEDGCYYLFDRGIGKAVEIGRMLASLMPTDEEVASELAKDSGAAETEADA
;
A
#
# COMPACT_ATOMS: atom_id res chain seq x y z
N MET A 1 47.96 -6.54 -37.41
CA MET A 1 48.20 -6.29 -35.96
C MET A 1 47.27 -5.22 -35.37
N LYS A 2 47.04 -4.09 -36.07
CA LYS A 2 46.21 -2.96 -35.53
C LYS A 2 44.73 -3.28 -35.28
N ILE A 3 44.09 -4.13 -36.11
CA ILE A 3 42.68 -4.52 -35.98
C ILE A 3 42.40 -5.38 -34.73
N LYS A 4 43.31 -6.33 -34.39
CA LYS A 4 43.19 -7.15 -33.19
C LYS A 4 43.29 -6.33 -31.91
N LEU A 5 44.16 -5.32 -31.90
CA LEU A 5 44.33 -4.40 -30.77
C LEU A 5 43.08 -3.53 -30.57
N LEU A 6 42.47 -3.06 -31.67
CA LEU A 6 41.23 -2.26 -31.61
C LEU A 6 40.06 -3.07 -31.11
N LEU A 7 39.96 -4.35 -31.53
CA LEU A 7 38.91 -5.27 -31.07
C LEU A 7 39.05 -5.61 -29.57
N GLN A 8 40.29 -5.78 -29.09
CA GLN A 8 40.56 -6.00 -27.67
C GLN A 8 40.27 -4.77 -26.83
N LEU A 9 40.56 -3.56 -27.32
CA LEU A 9 40.22 -2.32 -26.63
C LEU A 9 38.67 -2.13 -26.55
N LEU A 10 37.94 -2.45 -27.62
CA LEU A 10 36.48 -2.39 -27.66
C LEU A 10 35.83 -3.40 -26.72
N LEU A 11 36.39 -4.61 -26.67
CA LEU A 11 35.92 -5.65 -25.71
C LEU A 11 36.20 -5.24 -24.25
N LEU A 12 37.33 -4.63 -23.98
CA LEU A 12 37.71 -4.13 -22.66
C LEU A 12 36.81 -2.95 -22.21
N SER A 13 36.44 -2.06 -23.13
CA SER A 13 35.53 -0.94 -22.85
C SER A 13 34.09 -1.45 -22.57
N LEU A 14 33.64 -2.51 -23.24
CA LEU A 14 32.35 -3.13 -22.98
C LEU A 14 32.32 -3.85 -21.61
N LEU A 15 33.42 -4.40 -21.15
CA LEU A 15 33.53 -5.00 -19.80
C LEU A 15 33.60 -3.95 -18.69
N LEU A 16 34.09 -2.75 -18.97
CA LEU A 16 34.15 -1.65 -18.00
C LEU A 16 32.82 -0.91 -17.86
N CYS A 17 31.93 -0.99 -18.85
CA CYS A 17 30.57 -0.43 -18.75
C CYS A 17 29.57 -1.28 -17.95
N SER A 18 29.99 -2.44 -17.45
CA SER A 18 29.14 -3.34 -16.65
C SER A 18 29.25 -3.14 -15.13
N CYS A 19 29.77 -1.99 -14.67
CA CYS A 19 29.53 -1.55 -13.31
C CYS A 19 28.11 -0.97 -13.23
N GLY A 20 27.08 -1.81 -13.32
CA GLY A 20 25.77 -1.46 -12.83
C GLY A 20 25.93 -1.09 -11.35
N ASP A 21 25.59 0.14 -10.98
CA ASP A 21 25.58 0.55 -9.59
C ASP A 21 24.70 -0.43 -8.83
N SER A 22 25.31 -1.23 -7.94
CA SER A 22 24.55 -2.11 -7.07
C SER A 22 23.60 -1.29 -6.22
N LEU A 23 22.38 -1.76 -6.06
CA LEU A 23 21.40 -1.13 -5.18
C LEU A 23 21.99 -0.96 -3.77
N PRO A 24 21.67 0.15 -3.08
CA PRO A 24 22.02 0.33 -1.67
C PRO A 24 21.51 -0.82 -0.84
N GLN A 25 22.32 -1.28 0.11
CA GLN A 25 21.92 -2.28 1.10
C GLN A 25 21.55 -1.57 2.40
N TRP A 26 20.29 -1.63 2.78
CA TRP A 26 19.81 -1.11 4.05
C TRP A 26 20.18 -2.04 5.19
N LYS A 27 20.40 -1.46 6.36
CA LYS A 27 20.62 -2.20 7.61
C LYS A 27 19.71 -1.67 8.69
N LEU A 28 19.02 -2.58 9.38
CA LEU A 28 18.25 -2.24 10.56
C LEU A 28 19.21 -1.98 11.73
N GLU A 29 19.18 -0.78 12.29
CA GLU A 29 19.91 -0.36 13.47
C GLU A 29 18.91 0.24 14.49
N GLY A 30 18.51 -0.53 15.50
CA GLY A 30 17.39 -0.17 16.38
C GLY A 30 16.06 -0.22 15.65
N GLU A 31 15.35 0.91 15.58
CA GLU A 31 14.07 1.08 14.85
C GLU A 31 14.27 1.73 13.47
N ALA A 32 15.50 2.07 13.10
CA ALA A 32 15.81 2.77 11.87
C ALA A 32 16.49 1.87 10.84
N TYR A 33 16.20 2.10 9.57
CA TYR A 33 16.86 1.48 8.44
C TYR A 33 17.88 2.46 7.87
N ILE A 34 19.16 2.08 7.87
CA ILE A 34 20.28 2.95 7.48
C ILE A 34 20.71 2.61 6.05
N ASP A 35 20.64 3.57 5.17
CA ASP A 35 21.25 3.55 3.84
C ASP A 35 22.61 4.25 3.89
N LYS A 36 23.68 3.46 4.08
CA LYS A 36 25.05 4.01 4.17
C LYS A 36 25.57 4.52 2.83
N LYS A 37 25.01 4.07 1.70
CA LYS A 37 25.43 4.53 0.37
C LYS A 37 24.97 5.96 0.09
N ASN A 38 23.75 6.28 0.53
CA ASN A 38 23.12 7.58 0.28
C ASN A 38 23.11 8.50 1.54
N ASP A 39 23.66 8.01 2.67
CA ASP A 39 23.66 8.72 3.96
C ASP A 39 22.26 9.15 4.39
N THR A 40 21.30 8.21 4.29
CA THR A 40 19.89 8.46 4.62
C THR A 40 19.39 7.47 5.68
N VAL A 41 18.47 7.96 6.51
CA VAL A 41 17.81 7.20 7.58
C VAL A 41 16.32 7.08 7.26
N TRP A 42 15.79 5.89 7.39
CA TRP A 42 14.42 5.55 7.08
C TRP A 42 13.74 4.89 8.28
N TYR A 43 12.43 5.04 8.37
CA TYR A 43 11.60 4.41 9.39
C TYR A 43 10.43 3.69 8.73
N GLY A 44 9.99 2.57 9.32
CA GLY A 44 8.76 1.90 8.91
C GLY A 44 7.53 2.71 9.29
N ALA A 45 6.64 2.94 8.35
CA ALA A 45 5.35 3.55 8.63
C ALA A 45 4.43 2.56 9.38
N PRO A 46 3.45 3.05 10.16
CA PRO A 46 2.42 2.22 10.75
C PRO A 46 1.64 1.41 9.71
N LEU A 47 1.00 0.30 10.13
CA LEU A 47 0.27 -0.64 9.26
C LEU A 47 -0.92 -0.04 8.52
N ASN A 48 -1.35 1.15 8.89
CA ASN A 48 -2.39 1.90 8.19
C ASN A 48 -1.89 2.65 6.95
N PHE A 49 -0.58 2.62 6.65
CA PHE A 49 -0.06 3.11 5.37
C PHE A 49 0.24 1.94 4.44
N GLN A 50 -0.31 1.99 3.24
CA GLN A 50 -0.06 1.00 2.19
C GLN A 50 0.27 1.70 0.88
N PRO A 51 1.20 1.16 0.05
CA PRO A 51 1.44 1.72 -1.26
C PRO A 51 0.27 1.39 -2.20
N VAL A 52 -0.08 2.32 -3.08
CA VAL A 52 -1.03 2.06 -4.18
C VAL A 52 -0.43 1.06 -5.17
N SER A 53 0.84 1.24 -5.47
CA SER A 53 1.65 0.35 -6.31
C SER A 53 3.13 0.61 -6.03
N THR A 54 3.99 -0.27 -6.53
CA THR A 54 5.44 -0.10 -6.46
C THR A 54 6.05 -0.06 -7.84
N GLY A 55 7.11 0.72 -7.98
CA GLY A 55 7.88 0.90 -9.21
C GLY A 55 9.24 0.21 -9.17
N ALA A 56 10.26 0.86 -9.71
CA ALA A 56 11.61 0.32 -9.77
C ALA A 56 12.23 0.17 -8.37
N ALA A 57 13.06 -0.86 -8.20
CA ALA A 57 13.84 -1.05 -6.98
C ALA A 57 14.82 0.12 -6.76
N ALA A 58 14.85 0.65 -5.55
CA ALA A 58 15.70 1.74 -5.10
C ALA A 58 16.77 1.27 -4.09
N ALA A 59 16.48 0.23 -3.31
CA ALA A 59 17.37 -0.35 -2.32
C ALA A 59 17.03 -1.82 -2.07
N LEU A 60 17.83 -2.48 -1.22
CA LEU A 60 17.58 -3.84 -0.73
C LEU A 60 17.63 -3.85 0.79
N LEU A 61 16.69 -4.57 1.41
CA LEU A 61 16.70 -4.92 2.84
C LEU A 61 16.82 -6.45 2.95
N GLY A 62 18.05 -6.94 3.12
CA GLY A 62 18.33 -8.35 2.92
C GLY A 62 18.06 -8.77 1.48
N ASP A 63 17.13 -9.69 1.27
CA ASP A 63 16.68 -10.14 -0.06
C ASP A 63 15.41 -9.42 -0.55
N THR A 64 14.84 -8.52 0.27
CA THR A 64 13.62 -7.78 -0.07
C THR A 64 13.97 -6.51 -0.85
N GLU A 65 13.35 -6.31 -1.99
CA GLU A 65 13.46 -5.07 -2.75
C GLU A 65 12.66 -3.95 -2.09
N ILE A 66 13.30 -2.79 -1.94
CA ILE A 66 12.66 -1.54 -1.54
C ILE A 66 12.53 -0.69 -2.78
N CYS A 67 11.30 -0.37 -3.14
CA CYS A 67 10.92 0.23 -4.41
C CYS A 67 10.44 1.67 -4.24
N VAL A 68 10.53 2.43 -5.31
CA VAL A 68 9.86 3.73 -5.39
C VAL A 68 8.34 3.54 -5.38
N ILE A 69 7.64 4.46 -4.77
CA ILE A 69 6.17 4.56 -4.86
C ILE A 69 5.88 5.55 -5.98
N PRO A 70 5.20 5.15 -7.08
CA PRO A 70 4.83 6.06 -8.15
C PRO A 70 4.06 7.28 -7.63
N ASP A 71 4.29 8.43 -8.25
CA ASP A 71 3.69 9.72 -7.91
C ASP A 71 4.04 10.27 -6.50
N MET A 72 4.99 9.61 -5.79
CA MET A 72 5.54 10.10 -4.53
C MET A 72 7.00 10.51 -4.70
N ASP A 73 7.47 11.42 -3.84
CA ASP A 73 8.87 11.80 -3.76
C ASP A 73 9.70 10.63 -3.18
N SER A 74 10.50 9.99 -4.02
CA SER A 74 11.33 8.83 -3.65
C SER A 74 12.46 9.16 -2.67
N SER A 75 12.77 10.44 -2.42
CA SER A 75 13.66 10.85 -1.34
C SER A 75 12.96 10.88 0.02
N ARG A 76 11.65 10.73 0.05
CA ARG A 76 10.81 10.81 1.26
C ARG A 76 10.01 9.53 1.52
N TRP A 77 9.63 8.79 0.48
CA TRP A 77 8.74 7.65 0.56
C TRP A 77 9.21 6.49 -0.32
N LEU A 78 9.32 5.32 0.27
CA LEU A 78 9.61 4.06 -0.41
C LEU A 78 8.69 2.97 0.15
N ALA A 79 8.60 1.82 -0.54
CA ALA A 79 7.86 0.68 -0.06
C ALA A 79 8.56 -0.63 -0.41
N GLU A 80 8.26 -1.71 0.30
CA GLU A 80 8.65 -3.06 -0.13
C GLU A 80 8.01 -3.39 -1.48
N ALA A 81 8.70 -4.18 -2.28
CA ALA A 81 8.15 -4.74 -3.50
C ALA A 81 6.84 -5.47 -3.18
N PHE A 82 5.76 -5.04 -3.85
CA PHE A 82 4.41 -5.39 -3.44
C PHE A 82 3.87 -6.57 -4.25
N GLU A 83 3.52 -7.66 -3.55
CA GLU A 83 2.62 -8.71 -4.02
C GLU A 83 1.48 -8.94 -2.99
N GLY A 84 0.99 -7.88 -2.34
CA GLY A 84 -0.02 -7.97 -1.28
C GLY A 84 0.03 -6.78 -0.31
N ILE A 85 0.54 -6.96 0.91
CA ILE A 85 0.76 -5.89 1.89
C ILE A 85 2.26 -5.60 1.94
N GLY A 86 2.70 -4.54 1.26
CA GLY A 86 4.08 -4.02 1.37
C GLY A 86 4.21 -3.01 2.50
N ALA A 87 5.28 -3.10 3.29
CA ALA A 87 5.59 -2.06 4.26
C ALA A 87 5.95 -0.76 3.53
N VAL A 88 5.51 0.37 4.08
CA VAL A 88 5.88 1.71 3.63
C VAL A 88 6.98 2.24 4.53
N TYR A 89 7.97 2.90 3.94
CA TYR A 89 9.08 3.55 4.63
C TYR A 89 9.06 5.05 4.35
N TYR A 90 9.42 5.83 5.37
CA TYR A 90 9.55 7.27 5.25
C TYR A 90 10.92 7.73 5.75
N ALA A 91 11.48 8.76 5.08
CA ALA A 91 12.77 9.31 5.43
C ALA A 91 12.71 10.09 6.75
N GLU A 92 13.84 10.18 7.43
CA GLU A 92 14.01 11.05 8.59
C GLU A 92 13.56 12.48 8.29
N GLY A 93 12.84 13.10 9.24
CA GLY A 93 12.28 14.45 9.08
C GLY A 93 10.93 14.52 8.34
N VAL A 94 10.42 13.41 7.81
CA VAL A 94 9.05 13.35 7.28
C VAL A 94 8.07 13.24 8.45
N THR A 95 7.05 14.10 8.48
CA THR A 95 5.92 13.97 9.40
C THR A 95 4.85 13.12 8.72
N LEU A 96 4.45 12.01 9.36
CA LEU A 96 3.36 11.18 8.87
C LEU A 96 2.03 11.91 9.02
N PRO A 97 1.16 11.88 8.00
CA PRO A 97 -0.19 12.41 8.17
C PRO A 97 -1.01 11.53 9.11
N THR A 98 -1.87 12.14 9.90
CA THR A 98 -3.00 11.47 10.54
C THR A 98 -4.11 11.32 9.49
N LEU A 99 -5.16 10.52 9.76
CA LEU A 99 -6.30 10.43 8.84
C LEU A 99 -6.93 11.82 8.59
N GLU A 100 -6.97 12.67 9.61
CA GLU A 100 -7.47 14.06 9.50
C GLU A 100 -6.64 14.91 8.52
N THR A 101 -5.31 14.78 8.54
CA THR A 101 -4.39 15.53 7.69
C THR A 101 -4.01 14.82 6.40
N PHE A 102 -4.52 13.60 6.17
CA PHE A 102 -4.33 12.84 4.95
C PHE A 102 -5.12 13.43 3.76
N GLU A 103 -6.10 14.31 4.03
CA GLU A 103 -6.95 14.94 3.01
C GLU A 103 -7.68 13.91 2.13
N ALA A 104 -8.34 12.96 2.79
CA ALA A 104 -9.06 11.89 2.10
C ALA A 104 -10.11 12.44 1.12
N ASN A 105 -10.13 11.91 -0.11
CA ASN A 105 -11.05 12.32 -1.18
C ASN A 105 -11.84 11.16 -1.81
N GLY A 106 -11.60 9.95 -1.36
CA GLY A 106 -12.31 8.75 -1.80
C GLY A 106 -12.02 7.58 -0.88
N VAL A 107 -12.77 6.51 -1.05
CA VAL A 107 -12.64 5.29 -0.29
C VAL A 107 -12.84 4.07 -1.19
N LEU A 108 -12.01 3.05 -1.00
CA LEU A 108 -12.12 1.73 -1.59
C LEU A 108 -12.40 0.73 -0.47
N ILE A 109 -13.28 -0.23 -0.71
CA ILE A 109 -13.50 -1.38 0.17
C ILE A 109 -12.90 -2.60 -0.53
N CYS A 110 -11.94 -3.25 0.12
CA CYS A 110 -11.23 -4.40 -0.42
C CYS A 110 -11.46 -5.63 0.47
N SER A 111 -11.41 -6.80 -0.16
CA SER A 111 -11.49 -8.08 0.55
C SER A 111 -10.30 -8.25 1.51
N GLU A 112 -10.53 -8.85 2.69
CA GLU A 112 -9.46 -9.23 3.61
C GLU A 112 -8.53 -10.30 3.02
N VAL A 113 -9.09 -11.21 2.24
CA VAL A 113 -8.35 -12.33 1.64
C VAL A 113 -7.50 -11.88 0.44
N ASN A 114 -8.02 -10.91 -0.32
CA ASN A 114 -7.31 -10.32 -1.47
C ASN A 114 -7.41 -8.80 -1.42
N LEU A 115 -6.38 -8.17 -0.88
CA LEU A 115 -6.28 -6.73 -0.66
C LEU A 115 -6.30 -5.88 -1.93
N THR A 116 -6.12 -6.51 -3.10
CA THR A 116 -6.19 -5.86 -4.41
C THR A 116 -7.58 -5.98 -5.03
N PHE A 117 -8.43 -6.87 -4.52
CA PHE A 117 -9.80 -7.02 -5.01
C PHE A 117 -10.70 -5.94 -4.40
N VAL A 118 -11.02 -4.95 -5.21
CA VAL A 118 -11.92 -3.85 -4.83
C VAL A 118 -13.36 -4.32 -4.97
N MET A 119 -14.06 -4.45 -3.85
CA MET A 119 -15.47 -4.83 -3.76
C MET A 119 -16.40 -3.65 -4.02
N ALA A 120 -16.01 -2.48 -3.51
CA ALA A 120 -16.78 -1.25 -3.67
C ALA A 120 -15.86 -0.02 -3.63
N GLN A 121 -16.33 1.10 -4.17
CA GLN A 121 -15.63 2.37 -4.09
C GLN A 121 -16.60 3.54 -4.05
N SER A 122 -16.20 4.64 -3.43
CA SER A 122 -16.96 5.88 -3.40
C SER A 122 -16.04 7.09 -3.42
N GLN A 123 -16.48 8.12 -4.13
CA GLN A 123 -15.90 9.48 -4.09
C GLN A 123 -16.92 10.48 -3.51
N ASP A 124 -17.97 9.98 -2.87
CA ASP A 124 -18.92 10.84 -2.17
C ASP A 124 -18.22 11.49 -0.97
N LYS A 125 -17.95 12.78 -1.13
CA LYS A 125 -17.27 13.58 -0.11
C LYS A 125 -17.99 13.56 1.24
N ALA A 126 -19.32 13.53 1.24
CA ALA A 126 -20.06 13.52 2.49
C ALA A 126 -19.85 12.22 3.27
N LEU A 127 -19.82 11.07 2.56
CA LEU A 127 -19.50 9.80 3.16
C LEU A 127 -18.06 9.75 3.65
N VAL A 128 -17.10 10.18 2.84
CA VAL A 128 -15.68 10.21 3.22
C VAL A 128 -15.47 11.04 4.47
N ASP A 129 -16.04 12.27 4.51
CA ASP A 129 -15.94 13.17 5.66
C ASP A 129 -16.57 12.56 6.92
N GLN A 130 -17.70 11.86 6.81
CA GLN A 130 -18.35 11.17 7.94
C GLN A 130 -17.48 10.03 8.49
N LEU A 131 -16.85 9.25 7.62
CA LEU A 131 -15.96 8.16 8.04
C LEU A 131 -14.70 8.70 8.73
N VAL A 132 -14.10 9.77 8.19
CA VAL A 132 -12.96 10.45 8.81
C VAL A 132 -13.35 11.01 10.17
N ASP A 133 -14.47 11.74 10.25
CA ASP A 133 -14.98 12.32 11.50
C ASP A 133 -15.26 11.23 12.56
N ALA A 134 -15.83 10.10 12.15
CA ALA A 134 -16.09 8.98 13.06
C ALA A 134 -14.79 8.47 13.71
N ILE A 135 -13.70 8.27 12.92
CA ILE A 135 -12.41 7.83 13.48
C ILE A 135 -11.75 8.91 14.31
N VAL A 136 -11.78 10.17 13.88
CA VAL A 136 -11.10 11.28 14.57
C VAL A 136 -11.81 11.61 15.87
N ASN A 137 -13.12 11.84 15.82
CA ASN A 137 -13.93 12.40 16.91
C ASN A 137 -14.83 11.37 17.60
N GLY A 138 -15.06 10.17 17.02
CA GLY A 138 -15.91 9.15 17.61
C GLY A 138 -15.35 8.59 18.92
N GLU A 139 -16.24 8.09 19.76
CA GLU A 139 -15.88 7.41 21.02
C GLU A 139 -15.16 6.09 20.72
N ALA A 140 -14.03 5.86 21.39
CA ALA A 140 -13.31 4.59 21.27
C ALA A 140 -14.10 3.47 21.94
N VAL A 141 -14.27 2.36 21.22
CA VAL A 141 -14.96 1.17 21.69
C VAL A 141 -14.09 -0.07 21.51
N GLU A 142 -14.44 -1.18 22.17
CA GLU A 142 -13.88 -2.48 21.87
C GLU A 142 -14.65 -3.09 20.70
N ALA A 143 -13.98 -3.29 19.56
CA ALA A 143 -14.60 -3.91 18.40
C ALA A 143 -14.88 -5.39 18.66
N ALA A 144 -16.09 -5.84 18.32
CA ALA A 144 -16.42 -7.26 18.33
C ALA A 144 -15.64 -8.02 17.25
N LYS A 145 -15.50 -9.32 17.45
CA LYS A 145 -15.03 -10.20 16.36
C LYS A 145 -16.07 -10.25 15.25
N GLY A 146 -15.62 -10.45 14.02
CA GLY A 146 -16.52 -10.51 12.89
C GLY A 146 -15.79 -10.61 11.57
N ASN A 147 -16.51 -10.48 10.47
CA ASN A 147 -15.93 -10.37 9.14
C ASN A 147 -15.25 -9.01 9.01
N SER A 148 -14.05 -9.00 8.44
CA SER A 148 -13.32 -7.76 8.25
C SER A 148 -13.00 -7.50 6.77
N TYR A 149 -12.90 -6.22 6.44
CA TYR A 149 -12.61 -5.71 5.11
C TYR A 149 -11.64 -4.53 5.24
N HIS A 150 -10.80 -4.35 4.25
CA HIS A 150 -9.93 -3.17 4.19
C HIS A 150 -10.69 -1.98 3.63
N VAL A 151 -10.66 -0.86 4.34
CA VAL A 151 -11.20 0.43 3.91
C VAL A 151 -10.03 1.37 3.65
N LYS A 152 -9.69 1.53 2.38
CA LYS A 152 -8.52 2.28 1.92
C LYS A 152 -8.96 3.67 1.48
N PHE A 153 -8.57 4.68 2.23
CA PHE A 153 -8.77 6.07 1.84
C PHE A 153 -7.73 6.50 0.80
N THR A 154 -8.18 7.21 -0.21
CA THR A 154 -7.33 7.85 -1.23
C THR A 154 -7.16 9.33 -0.93
N SER A 155 -6.06 9.93 -1.41
CA SER A 155 -5.78 11.36 -1.26
C SER A 155 -5.04 11.90 -2.47
N ALA A 156 -5.40 13.12 -2.91
CA ALA A 156 -4.63 13.83 -3.92
C ALA A 156 -3.30 14.39 -3.37
N ALA A 157 -3.19 14.60 -2.04
CA ALA A 157 -1.95 15.03 -1.40
C ALA A 157 -0.94 13.87 -1.27
N TYR A 158 -1.42 12.61 -1.26
CA TYR A 158 -0.61 11.39 -1.15
C TYR A 158 -1.03 10.38 -2.22
N PRO A 159 -0.87 10.68 -3.52
CA PRO A 159 -1.46 9.90 -4.61
C PRO A 159 -0.94 8.47 -4.72
N GLY A 160 0.25 8.19 -4.19
CA GLY A 160 0.86 6.85 -4.16
C GLY A 160 0.57 6.06 -2.89
N LEU A 161 -0.22 6.58 -1.94
CA LEU A 161 -0.50 5.94 -0.66
C LEU A 161 -2.00 5.79 -0.42
N TYR A 162 -2.34 4.71 0.25
CA TYR A 162 -3.61 4.53 0.95
C TYR A 162 -3.42 4.77 2.45
N TYR A 163 -4.45 5.33 3.10
CA TYR A 163 -4.63 5.22 4.54
C TYR A 163 -5.65 4.12 4.78
N ASP A 164 -5.22 3.01 5.38
CA ASP A 164 -5.98 1.76 5.49
C ASP A 164 -6.53 1.54 6.89
N LEU A 165 -7.84 1.36 6.97
CA LEU A 165 -8.56 0.95 8.17
C LEU A 165 -9.20 -0.42 7.95
N LEU A 166 -9.62 -1.08 9.03
CA LEU A 166 -10.48 -2.25 8.93
C LEU A 166 -11.94 -1.85 9.19
N TYR A 167 -12.84 -2.25 8.30
CA TYR A 167 -14.27 -2.31 8.55
C TYR A 167 -14.60 -3.69 9.06
N ILE A 168 -15.29 -3.76 10.21
CA ILE A 168 -15.64 -5.02 10.88
C ILE A 168 -17.16 -5.11 10.99
N GLU A 169 -17.72 -6.17 10.43
CA GLU A 169 -19.12 -6.57 10.66
C GLU A 169 -19.14 -7.51 11.85
N GLY A 170 -19.40 -6.93 13.03
CA GLY A 170 -19.32 -7.64 14.29
C GLY A 170 -20.37 -8.73 14.45
N GLU A 171 -20.01 -9.83 15.11
CA GLU A 171 -20.95 -10.91 15.49
C GLU A 171 -22.08 -10.43 16.43
N ASP A 172 -21.90 -9.27 17.06
CA ASP A 172 -22.90 -8.58 17.87
C ASP A 172 -23.93 -7.78 17.06
N GLY A 173 -23.76 -7.73 15.73
CA GLY A 173 -24.60 -6.98 14.79
C GLY A 173 -24.27 -5.49 14.68
N CYS A 174 -23.18 -5.03 15.32
CA CYS A 174 -22.65 -3.69 15.18
C CYS A 174 -21.58 -3.62 14.10
N TYR A 175 -21.28 -2.41 13.62
CA TYR A 175 -20.33 -2.16 12.56
C TYR A 175 -19.26 -1.19 13.03
N TYR A 176 -18.00 -1.55 12.81
CA TYR A 176 -16.87 -0.81 13.34
C TYR A 176 -15.88 -0.38 12.26
N LEU A 177 -15.24 0.77 12.47
CA LEU A 177 -13.96 1.08 11.83
C LEU A 177 -12.86 0.93 12.87
N PHE A 178 -11.77 0.27 12.49
CA PHE A 178 -10.60 0.05 13.34
C PHE A 178 -9.34 0.59 12.68
N ASP A 179 -8.71 1.58 13.31
CA ASP A 179 -7.39 2.08 12.94
C ASP A 179 -6.31 1.27 13.67
N ARG A 180 -5.61 0.42 12.91
CA ARG A 180 -4.54 -0.44 13.43
C ARG A 180 -3.29 0.34 13.84
N GLY A 181 -3.07 1.53 13.26
CA GLY A 181 -1.91 2.37 13.54
C GLY A 181 -1.95 2.97 14.94
N ILE A 182 -3.16 3.32 15.41
CA ILE A 182 -3.37 3.91 16.75
C ILE A 182 -4.13 2.98 17.71
N GLY A 183 -4.56 1.80 17.24
CA GLY A 183 -5.29 0.84 18.05
C GLY A 183 -6.69 1.32 18.49
N LYS A 184 -7.36 2.17 17.68
CA LYS A 184 -8.66 2.73 17.99
C LYS A 184 -9.75 2.12 17.11
N ALA A 185 -10.80 1.57 17.72
CA ALA A 185 -12.05 1.22 17.05
C ALA A 185 -13.16 2.21 17.40
N VAL A 186 -14.05 2.47 16.45
CA VAL A 186 -15.26 3.26 16.63
C VAL A 186 -16.46 2.57 15.98
N GLU A 187 -17.63 2.67 16.57
CA GLU A 187 -18.86 2.19 15.94
C GLU A 187 -19.33 3.21 14.90
N ILE A 188 -19.65 2.75 13.68
CA ILE A 188 -20.06 3.60 12.56
C ILE A 188 -21.49 3.35 12.09
N GLY A 189 -22.24 2.46 12.79
CA GLY A 189 -23.54 2.04 12.30
C GLY A 189 -23.44 1.46 10.88
N ARG A 190 -24.44 1.73 10.05
CA ARG A 190 -24.54 1.15 8.70
C ARG A 190 -23.98 2.05 7.59
N MET A 191 -23.02 2.95 7.87
CA MET A 191 -22.49 3.91 6.89
C MET A 191 -21.96 3.23 5.62
N LEU A 192 -21.26 2.10 5.76
CA LEU A 192 -20.70 1.36 4.63
C LEU A 192 -21.61 0.24 4.10
N ALA A 193 -22.66 -0.16 4.83
CA ALA A 193 -23.50 -1.29 4.47
C ALA A 193 -24.20 -1.13 3.11
N SER A 194 -24.45 0.11 2.67
CA SER A 194 -25.04 0.39 1.35
C SER A 194 -24.06 0.27 0.18
N LEU A 195 -22.76 0.23 0.47
CA LEU A 195 -21.71 0.04 -0.52
C LEU A 195 -21.28 -1.42 -0.62
N MET A 196 -21.55 -2.21 0.43
CA MET A 196 -21.15 -3.62 0.44
C MET A 196 -21.97 -4.40 -0.59
N PRO A 197 -21.31 -5.13 -1.51
CA PRO A 197 -22.02 -5.96 -2.46
C PRO A 197 -22.79 -7.08 -1.71
N THR A 198 -23.91 -7.46 -2.27
CA THR A 198 -24.65 -8.64 -1.80
C THR A 198 -23.89 -9.92 -2.15
N ASP A 199 -24.14 -11.01 -1.42
CA ASP A 199 -23.55 -12.32 -1.73
C ASP A 199 -23.82 -12.76 -3.16
N GLU A 200 -24.97 -12.37 -3.75
CA GLU A 200 -25.35 -12.67 -5.13
C GLU A 200 -24.51 -11.87 -6.15
N GLU A 201 -24.19 -10.61 -5.85
CA GLU A 201 -23.32 -9.77 -6.69
C GLU A 201 -21.88 -10.28 -6.65
N VAL A 202 -21.36 -10.63 -5.47
CA VAL A 202 -20.03 -11.22 -5.30
C VAL A 202 -19.91 -12.54 -6.08
N ALA A 203 -20.91 -13.43 -5.93
CA ALA A 203 -20.93 -14.71 -6.65
C ALA A 203 -20.99 -14.52 -8.18
N SER A 204 -21.73 -13.49 -8.65
CA SER A 204 -21.83 -13.15 -10.06
C SER A 204 -20.50 -12.66 -10.66
N GLU A 205 -19.75 -11.83 -9.92
CA GLU A 205 -18.44 -11.35 -10.38
C GLU A 205 -17.39 -12.47 -10.41
N LEU A 206 -17.34 -13.31 -9.38
CA LEU A 206 -16.46 -14.47 -9.34
C LEU A 206 -16.72 -15.46 -10.49
N ALA A 207 -17.98 -15.63 -10.88
CA ALA A 207 -18.34 -16.48 -12.00
C ALA A 207 -17.88 -15.91 -13.35
N LYS A 208 -17.85 -14.59 -13.52
CA LYS A 208 -17.34 -13.94 -14.74
C LYS A 208 -15.82 -14.12 -14.89
N ASP A 209 -15.06 -13.95 -13.81
CA ASP A 209 -13.60 -14.14 -13.81
C ASP A 209 -13.20 -15.59 -14.12
N SER A 210 -13.95 -16.57 -13.59
CA SER A 210 -13.68 -17.99 -13.86
C SER A 210 -14.02 -18.40 -15.30
N GLY A 211 -15.02 -17.76 -15.93
CA GLY A 211 -15.39 -17.99 -17.33
C GLY A 211 -14.43 -17.36 -18.35
N ALA A 212 -13.71 -16.31 -17.98
CA ALA A 212 -12.71 -15.68 -18.85
C ALA A 212 -11.42 -16.51 -18.97
N ALA A 213 -11.06 -17.27 -17.93
CA ALA A 213 -9.88 -18.12 -17.93
C ALA A 213 -10.00 -19.39 -18.80
N GLU A 214 -11.22 -19.87 -19.03
CA GLU A 214 -11.45 -21.06 -19.89
C GLU A 214 -11.41 -20.73 -21.41
N THR A 215 -11.59 -19.48 -21.80
CA THR A 215 -11.58 -19.08 -23.22
C THR A 215 -10.19 -18.77 -23.77
N GLU A 216 -9.17 -18.55 -22.95
CA GLU A 216 -7.78 -18.35 -23.40
C GLU A 216 -6.97 -19.64 -23.51
N ALA A 217 -7.46 -20.78 -23.02
CA ALA A 217 -6.76 -22.06 -23.07
C ALA A 217 -7.02 -22.86 -24.36
N ASP A 218 -7.96 -22.46 -25.21
CA ASP A 218 -8.37 -23.15 -26.45
C ASP A 218 -8.06 -22.36 -27.76
N ALA A 219 -7.14 -21.36 -27.72
CA ALA A 219 -6.79 -20.58 -28.91
C ALA A 219 -5.32 -20.79 -29.38
#